data_f7c9f36e7672a203856eb9a679f61421
#
_entry.id   f7c9f36e7672a203856eb9a679f61421
#
_cell.length_a   1.000
_cell.length_b   1.000
_cell.length_c   1.000
_cell.angle_alpha   90.00
_cell.angle_beta   90.00
_cell.angle_gamma   90.00
#
_symmetry.space_group_name_H-M   'P 1'
#
loop_
_entity.id
_entity.type
_entity.pdbx_description
1 polymer ?
#
loop_
_entity_poly.entity_id
_entity_poly.type
_entity_poly.pdbx_seq_one_letter_code
_entity_poly.pdbx_strand_id
1 'polypeptide(L)'
;VIVTGVQTCALPISGMQLRKGIMGALVLGLVGVVLLLKPTMNADQLVGGLIGLGSGIMAGMAYFSVRELGARGEPEMRTVFYFSLVSSVGAGAWLLFSDIHAVDLKSGLLLLGVASFATVAQLAMTRAYTRGKTLMSAALAYSTVIFSSLFGMAFWGEVLDASAWAAIGLIVLSGIAATHFSRASP
;
A
#
# COMPACT_ATOMS: atom_id res chain seq x y z
N VAL A 1 11.20 -27.30 7.07
CA VAL A 1 11.89 -26.06 7.44
C VAL A 1 11.13 -24.80 6.99
N ILE A 2 10.33 -24.87 5.92
CA ILE A 2 9.57 -23.73 5.39
C ILE A 2 8.30 -23.45 6.21
N VAL A 3 7.73 -24.46 6.88
CA VAL A 3 6.48 -24.33 7.66
C VAL A 3 6.70 -23.56 8.98
N THR A 4 7.89 -23.61 9.58
CA THR A 4 8.23 -22.89 10.81
C THR A 4 8.34 -21.37 10.63
N GLY A 5 8.67 -20.89 9.42
CA GLY A 5 8.77 -19.45 9.13
C GLY A 5 7.42 -18.72 9.15
N VAL A 6 6.35 -19.39 8.71
CA VAL A 6 5.00 -18.80 8.69
C VAL A 6 4.40 -18.72 10.09
N GLN A 7 4.68 -19.67 10.95
CA GLN A 7 4.19 -19.66 12.33
C GLN A 7 4.85 -18.58 13.21
N THR A 8 6.13 -18.27 12.97
CA THR A 8 6.82 -17.18 13.69
C THR A 8 6.35 -15.79 13.25
N CYS A 9 5.84 -15.64 12.03
CA CYS A 9 5.23 -14.38 11.59
C CYS A 9 3.83 -14.13 12.19
N ALA A 10 3.10 -15.17 12.59
CA ALA A 10 1.78 -15.05 13.20
C ALA A 10 1.82 -14.75 14.70
N LEU A 11 2.93 -15.08 15.38
CA LEU A 11 3.06 -14.91 16.83
C LEU A 11 3.08 -13.46 17.34
N PRO A 12 3.64 -12.44 16.64
CA PRO A 12 3.55 -11.07 17.12
C PRO A 12 2.14 -10.45 16.98
N ILE A 13 1.26 -11.04 16.18
CA ILE A 13 -0.14 -10.59 16.08
C ILE A 13 -0.93 -10.97 17.34
N SER A 14 -0.60 -12.07 18.00
CA SER A 14 -1.26 -12.52 19.22
C SER A 14 -0.89 -11.72 20.47
N GLY A 15 0.22 -10.96 20.45
CA GLY A 15 0.64 -10.07 21.52
C GLY A 15 0.16 -8.62 21.40
N MET A 16 -0.33 -8.22 20.22
CA MET A 16 -0.92 -6.90 20.06
C MET A 16 -2.34 -6.94 20.61
N GLN A 17 -2.52 -6.47 21.85
CA GLN A 17 -3.86 -6.21 22.37
C GLN A 17 -4.55 -5.26 21.38
N LEU A 18 -5.50 -5.80 20.63
CA LEU A 18 -6.37 -5.03 19.73
C LEU A 18 -7.21 -4.07 20.60
N ARG A 19 -6.64 -2.91 20.90
CA ARG A 19 -7.35 -1.87 21.65
C ARG A 19 -8.57 -1.45 20.86
N LYS A 20 -9.69 -1.30 21.55
CA LYS A 20 -10.97 -0.84 20.95
C LYS A 20 -10.81 0.40 20.07
N GLY A 21 -9.86 1.30 20.41
CA GLY A 21 -9.56 2.49 19.62
C GLY A 21 -8.91 2.18 18.25
N ILE A 22 -7.98 1.22 18.19
CA ILE A 22 -7.34 0.79 16.93
C ILE A 22 -8.38 0.08 16.04
N MET A 23 -9.20 -0.80 16.63
CA MET A 23 -10.29 -1.45 15.90
C MET A 23 -11.28 -0.44 15.33
N GLY A 24 -11.68 0.57 16.13
CA GLY A 24 -12.53 1.65 15.66
C GLY A 24 -11.93 2.45 14.50
N ALA A 25 -10.62 2.75 14.58
CA ALA A 25 -9.91 3.41 13.50
C ALA A 25 -9.87 2.55 12.21
N LEU A 26 -9.62 1.26 12.32
CA LEU A 26 -9.62 0.35 11.16
C LEU A 26 -11.00 0.27 10.50
N VAL A 27 -12.06 0.14 11.30
CA VAL A 27 -13.44 0.13 10.78
C VAL A 27 -13.77 1.45 10.09
N LEU A 28 -13.39 2.58 10.69
CA LEU A 28 -13.60 3.90 10.09
C LEU A 28 -12.91 4.05 8.74
N GLY A 29 -11.66 3.56 8.63
CA GLY A 29 -10.91 3.55 7.38
C GLY A 29 -11.55 2.65 6.32
N LEU A 30 -12.02 1.46 6.71
CA LEU A 30 -12.71 0.55 5.81
C LEU A 30 -14.02 1.17 5.29
N VAL A 31 -14.80 1.81 6.15
CA VAL A 31 -16.01 2.55 5.73
C VAL A 31 -15.67 3.65 4.74
N GLY A 32 -14.58 4.41 4.98
CA GLY A 32 -14.10 5.42 4.04
C GLY A 32 -13.74 4.82 2.67
N VAL A 33 -13.05 3.68 2.63
CA VAL A 33 -12.71 2.99 1.38
C VAL A 33 -13.96 2.52 0.64
N VAL A 34 -14.92 1.92 1.34
CA VAL A 34 -16.20 1.47 0.75
C VAL A 34 -16.98 2.65 0.17
N LEU A 35 -17.05 3.77 0.87
CA LEU A 35 -17.71 4.99 0.39
C LEU A 35 -17.01 5.58 -0.84
N LEU A 36 -15.68 5.54 -0.88
CA LEU A 36 -14.89 6.06 -2.00
C LEU A 36 -15.07 5.21 -3.25
N LEU A 37 -15.02 3.89 -3.09
CA LEU A 37 -15.16 2.94 -4.20
C LEU A 37 -16.58 2.91 -4.78
N LYS A 38 -17.60 3.34 -4.00
CA LYS A 38 -19.02 3.29 -4.41
C LYS A 38 -19.37 1.97 -5.09
N PRO A 39 -19.18 0.81 -4.45
CA PRO A 39 -19.39 -0.47 -5.09
C PRO A 39 -20.87 -0.55 -5.53
N THR A 40 -21.11 -0.48 -6.84
CA THR A 40 -22.39 -0.86 -7.39
C THR A 40 -22.46 -2.38 -7.35
N MET A 41 -23.66 -2.96 -7.12
CA MET A 41 -23.87 -4.41 -6.99
C MET A 41 -23.68 -5.19 -8.31
N ASN A 42 -22.85 -4.68 -9.21
CA ASN A 42 -22.51 -5.38 -10.45
C ASN A 42 -21.44 -6.44 -10.17
N ALA A 43 -21.62 -7.64 -10.71
CA ALA A 43 -20.74 -8.77 -10.49
C ALA A 43 -19.27 -8.46 -10.78
N ASP A 44 -18.99 -7.71 -11.86
CA ASP A 44 -17.62 -7.32 -12.26
C ASP A 44 -16.95 -6.41 -11.23
N GLN A 45 -17.69 -5.52 -10.59
CA GLN A 45 -17.16 -4.65 -9.54
C GLN A 45 -16.92 -5.39 -8.23
N LEU A 46 -17.73 -6.39 -7.91
CA LEU A 46 -17.54 -7.23 -6.73
C LEU A 46 -16.25 -8.06 -6.87
N VAL A 47 -16.02 -8.65 -8.03
CA VAL A 47 -14.77 -9.37 -8.34
C VAL A 47 -13.56 -8.46 -8.24
N GLY A 48 -13.62 -7.26 -8.84
CA GLY A 48 -12.56 -6.24 -8.74
C GLY A 48 -12.30 -5.83 -7.28
N GLY A 49 -13.34 -5.63 -6.49
CA GLY A 49 -13.25 -5.31 -5.07
C GLY A 49 -12.59 -6.41 -4.24
N LEU A 50 -12.92 -7.68 -4.50
CA LEU A 50 -12.31 -8.84 -3.82
C LEU A 50 -10.83 -8.99 -4.20
N ILE A 51 -10.49 -8.81 -5.47
CA ILE A 51 -9.09 -8.82 -5.93
C ILE A 51 -8.32 -7.67 -5.27
N GLY A 52 -8.90 -6.47 -5.22
CA GLY A 52 -8.30 -5.31 -4.54
C GLY A 52 -8.08 -5.54 -3.04
N LEU A 53 -9.04 -6.15 -2.36
CA LEU A 53 -8.91 -6.52 -0.94
C LEU A 53 -7.79 -7.56 -0.74
N GLY A 54 -7.74 -8.59 -1.58
CA GLY A 54 -6.68 -9.60 -1.58
C GLY A 54 -5.30 -8.97 -1.79
N SER A 55 -5.18 -8.06 -2.76
CA SER A 55 -3.95 -7.28 -3.03
C SER A 55 -3.54 -6.45 -1.80
N GLY A 56 -4.48 -5.78 -1.13
CA GLY A 56 -4.21 -5.02 0.09
C GLY A 56 -3.69 -5.89 1.24
N ILE A 57 -4.23 -7.08 1.43
CA ILE A 57 -3.75 -8.05 2.43
C ILE A 57 -2.32 -8.49 2.10
N MET A 58 -2.04 -8.84 0.84
CA MET A 58 -0.70 -9.22 0.39
C MET A 58 0.32 -8.09 0.56
N ALA A 59 -0.07 -6.85 0.25
CA ALA A 59 0.76 -5.67 0.47
C ALA A 59 1.07 -5.47 1.96
N GLY A 60 0.08 -5.63 2.85
CA GLY A 60 0.26 -5.57 4.29
C GLY A 60 1.27 -6.62 4.80
N MET A 61 1.19 -7.84 4.30
CA MET A 61 2.16 -8.91 4.61
C MET A 61 3.56 -8.58 4.10
N ALA A 62 3.67 -7.99 2.91
CA ALA A 62 4.96 -7.55 2.36
C ALA A 62 5.60 -6.46 3.24
N TYR A 63 4.84 -5.45 3.66
CA TYR A 63 5.36 -4.40 4.56
C TYR A 63 5.78 -4.93 5.93
N PHE A 64 5.05 -5.91 6.45
CA PHE A 64 5.45 -6.60 7.66
C PHE A 64 6.78 -7.34 7.49
N SER A 65 6.96 -8.05 6.37
CA SER A 65 8.21 -8.74 6.03
C SER A 65 9.39 -7.76 5.88
N VAL A 66 9.17 -6.61 5.25
CA VAL A 66 10.18 -5.53 5.13
C VAL A 66 10.61 -5.03 6.51
N ARG A 67 9.67 -4.82 7.43
CA ARG A 67 9.97 -4.44 8.81
C ARG A 67 10.81 -5.49 9.53
N GLU A 68 10.44 -6.76 9.39
CA GLU A 68 11.17 -7.87 10.02
C GLU A 68 12.60 -7.99 9.49
N LEU A 69 12.80 -7.83 8.18
CA LEU A 69 14.14 -7.77 7.57
C LEU A 69 14.97 -6.62 8.15
N GLY A 70 14.37 -5.44 8.30
CA GLY A 70 15.03 -4.29 8.93
C GLY A 70 15.40 -4.55 10.39
N ALA A 71 14.54 -5.22 11.15
CA ALA A 71 14.81 -5.61 12.55
C ALA A 71 15.98 -6.60 12.66
N ARG A 72 16.22 -7.40 11.62
CA ARG A 72 17.37 -8.32 11.52
C ARG A 72 18.65 -7.65 10.98
N GLY A 73 18.60 -6.35 10.71
CA GLY A 73 19.76 -5.59 10.24
C GLY A 73 20.04 -5.71 8.75
N GLU A 74 19.08 -6.23 7.96
CA GLU A 74 19.23 -6.29 6.50
C GLU A 74 19.23 -4.89 5.87
N PRO A 75 20.19 -4.58 4.98
CA PRO A 75 20.25 -3.29 4.31
C PRO A 75 19.03 -3.05 3.40
N GLU A 76 18.47 -1.83 3.45
CA GLU A 76 17.30 -1.47 2.63
C GLU A 76 17.56 -1.69 1.13
N MET A 77 18.76 -1.38 0.65
CA MET A 77 19.16 -1.56 -0.75
C MET A 77 19.04 -3.02 -1.20
N ARG A 78 19.43 -3.97 -0.33
CA ARG A 78 19.32 -5.40 -0.63
C ARG A 78 17.86 -5.82 -0.75
N THR A 79 17.01 -5.40 0.19
CA THR A 79 15.57 -5.68 0.17
C THR A 79 14.92 -5.15 -1.12
N VAL A 80 15.22 -3.89 -1.49
CA VAL A 80 14.68 -3.28 -2.72
C VAL A 80 15.21 -3.96 -3.97
N PHE A 81 16.49 -4.33 -3.99
CA PHE A 81 17.10 -5.04 -5.12
C PHE A 81 16.39 -6.37 -5.41
N TYR A 82 16.24 -7.22 -4.39
CA TYR A 82 15.59 -8.52 -4.58
C TYR A 82 14.11 -8.38 -4.92
N PHE A 83 13.41 -7.43 -4.31
CA PHE A 83 12.03 -7.13 -4.66
C PHE A 83 11.92 -6.72 -6.15
N SER A 84 12.76 -5.81 -6.60
CA SER A 84 12.78 -5.35 -7.99
C SER A 84 13.16 -6.47 -8.96
N LEU A 85 14.13 -7.31 -8.58
CA LEU A 85 14.56 -8.46 -9.39
C LEU A 85 13.41 -9.44 -9.60
N VAL A 86 12.76 -9.87 -8.51
CA VAL A 86 11.64 -10.81 -8.57
C VAL A 86 10.48 -10.23 -9.37
N SER A 87 10.15 -8.95 -9.14
CA SER A 87 9.10 -8.25 -9.88
C SER A 87 9.42 -8.14 -11.37
N SER A 88 10.68 -7.86 -11.71
CA SER A 88 11.13 -7.77 -13.12
C SER A 88 11.07 -9.12 -13.81
N VAL A 89 11.48 -10.20 -13.14
CA VAL A 89 11.37 -11.56 -13.68
C VAL A 89 9.90 -11.93 -13.90
N GLY A 90 9.03 -11.64 -12.94
CA GLY A 90 7.60 -11.91 -13.07
C GLY A 90 6.95 -11.12 -14.20
N ALA A 91 7.25 -9.82 -14.29
CA ALA A 91 6.75 -8.95 -15.37
C ALA A 91 7.30 -9.38 -16.72
N GLY A 92 8.60 -9.74 -16.80
CA GLY A 92 9.23 -10.25 -18.02
C GLY A 92 8.59 -11.54 -18.49
N ALA A 93 8.33 -12.49 -17.58
CA ALA A 93 7.62 -13.72 -17.91
C ALA A 93 6.21 -13.45 -18.45
N TRP A 94 5.49 -12.49 -17.85
CA TRP A 94 4.17 -12.08 -18.34
C TRP A 94 4.23 -11.48 -19.75
N LEU A 95 5.25 -10.67 -20.04
CA LEU A 95 5.44 -10.06 -21.37
C LEU A 95 5.64 -11.09 -22.49
N LEU A 96 6.14 -12.30 -22.20
CA LEU A 96 6.26 -13.36 -23.19
C LEU A 96 4.91 -13.86 -23.73
N PHE A 97 3.83 -13.61 -23.00
CA PHE A 97 2.46 -14.00 -23.34
C PHE A 97 1.58 -12.80 -23.73
N SER A 98 2.16 -11.61 -23.82
CA SER A 98 1.44 -10.36 -24.08
C SER A 98 1.94 -9.73 -25.39
N ASP A 99 1.04 -9.06 -26.11
CA ASP A 99 1.40 -8.28 -27.29
C ASP A 99 2.24 -7.06 -26.89
N ILE A 100 3.48 -7.02 -27.33
CA ILE A 100 4.41 -5.92 -27.03
C ILE A 100 4.21 -4.84 -28.09
N HIS A 101 3.73 -3.68 -27.69
CA HIS A 101 3.64 -2.51 -28.53
C HIS A 101 5.02 -1.83 -28.66
N ALA A 102 5.33 -1.31 -29.84
CA ALA A 102 6.56 -0.55 -30.05
C ALA A 102 6.59 0.68 -29.12
N VAL A 103 7.69 0.83 -28.39
CA VAL A 103 7.87 1.97 -27.47
C VAL A 103 8.52 3.11 -28.28
N ASP A 104 7.81 4.19 -28.50
CA ASP A 104 8.34 5.42 -29.06
C ASP A 104 9.20 6.20 -28.05
N LEU A 105 9.98 7.15 -28.52
CA LEU A 105 10.91 7.92 -27.67
C LEU A 105 10.16 8.63 -26.51
N LYS A 106 8.98 9.17 -26.76
CA LYS A 106 8.18 9.86 -25.73
C LYS A 106 7.76 8.90 -24.64
N SER A 107 7.20 7.75 -25.00
CA SER A 107 6.80 6.71 -24.06
C SER A 107 8.00 6.17 -23.30
N GLY A 108 9.15 5.98 -23.95
CA GLY A 108 10.39 5.58 -23.31
C GLY A 108 10.88 6.56 -22.25
N LEU A 109 10.87 7.86 -22.53
CA LEU A 109 11.22 8.90 -21.56
C LEU A 109 10.24 8.95 -20.38
N LEU A 110 8.94 8.79 -20.62
CA LEU A 110 7.93 8.73 -19.55
C LEU A 110 8.14 7.50 -18.66
N LEU A 111 8.42 6.34 -19.25
CA LEU A 111 8.73 5.11 -18.51
C LEU A 111 9.97 5.25 -17.64
N LEU A 112 11.03 5.87 -18.17
CA LEU A 112 12.24 6.17 -17.39
C LEU A 112 11.94 7.13 -16.22
N GLY A 113 11.11 8.14 -16.45
CA GLY A 113 10.66 9.04 -15.38
C GLY A 113 9.91 8.28 -14.29
N VAL A 114 8.91 7.49 -14.65
CA VAL A 114 8.14 6.67 -13.71
C VAL A 114 9.05 5.70 -12.94
N ALA A 115 9.96 5.00 -13.62
CA ALA A 115 10.88 4.05 -13.00
C ALA A 115 11.82 4.74 -11.99
N SER A 116 12.32 5.94 -12.33
CA SER A 116 13.20 6.72 -11.45
C SER A 116 12.47 7.16 -10.17
N PHE A 117 11.28 7.75 -10.31
CA PHE A 117 10.47 8.14 -9.15
C PHE A 117 10.01 6.94 -8.33
N ALA A 118 9.61 5.84 -8.97
CA ALA A 118 9.23 4.62 -8.30
C ALA A 118 10.39 4.04 -7.48
N THR A 119 11.62 4.05 -8.01
CA THR A 119 12.81 3.58 -7.29
C THR A 119 13.09 4.41 -6.05
N VAL A 120 13.04 5.74 -6.17
CA VAL A 120 13.21 6.65 -5.01
C VAL A 120 12.11 6.42 -3.98
N ALA A 121 10.87 6.32 -4.42
CA ALA A 121 9.71 6.07 -3.55
C ALA A 121 9.84 4.72 -2.83
N GLN A 122 10.27 3.67 -3.54
CA GLN A 122 10.45 2.34 -2.97
C GLN A 122 11.56 2.32 -1.90
N LEU A 123 12.69 2.98 -2.15
CA LEU A 123 13.76 3.13 -1.15
C LEU A 123 13.29 3.91 0.07
N ALA A 124 12.62 5.04 -0.14
CA ALA A 124 12.09 5.86 0.94
C ALA A 124 11.06 5.10 1.79
N MET A 125 10.16 4.36 1.14
CA MET A 125 9.15 3.54 1.80
C MET A 125 9.79 2.40 2.59
N THR A 126 10.71 1.65 1.99
CA THR A 126 11.44 0.57 2.67
C THR A 126 12.14 1.13 3.92
N ARG A 127 12.86 2.25 3.80
CA ARG A 127 13.51 2.91 4.93
C ARG A 127 12.52 3.36 6.01
N ALA A 128 11.36 3.86 5.63
CA ALA A 128 10.33 4.28 6.58
C ALA A 128 9.77 3.10 7.40
N TYR A 129 9.62 1.93 6.79
CA TYR A 129 9.14 0.74 7.48
C TYR A 129 10.24 0.02 8.28
N THR A 130 11.51 0.05 7.83
CA THR A 130 12.63 -0.59 8.55
C THR A 130 13.11 0.22 9.75
N ARG A 131 13.21 1.54 9.61
CA ARG A 131 13.77 2.43 10.65
C ARG A 131 12.72 3.29 11.36
N GLY A 132 11.56 3.48 10.74
CA GLY A 132 10.49 4.33 11.26
C GLY A 132 9.55 3.61 12.22
N LYS A 133 8.63 4.39 12.79
CA LYS A 133 7.48 3.83 13.51
C LYS A 133 6.47 3.34 12.47
N THR A 134 6.31 2.04 12.34
CA THR A 134 5.48 1.38 11.30
C THR A 134 4.07 1.99 11.19
N LEU A 135 3.42 2.26 12.32
CA LEU A 135 2.08 2.86 12.33
C LEU A 135 2.06 4.30 11.83
N MET A 136 3.13 5.06 12.08
CA MET A 136 3.26 6.42 11.56
C MET A 136 3.51 6.40 10.04
N SER A 137 4.34 5.47 9.57
CA SER A 137 4.57 5.27 8.13
C SER A 137 3.29 4.84 7.42
N ALA A 138 2.52 3.92 8.01
CA ALA A 138 1.23 3.50 7.48
C ALA A 138 0.20 4.65 7.45
N ALA A 139 0.17 5.49 8.48
CA ALA A 139 -0.73 6.66 8.48
C ALA A 139 -0.34 7.70 7.43
N LEU A 140 0.95 7.94 7.23
CA LEU A 140 1.43 8.84 6.18
C LEU A 140 1.16 8.27 4.78
N ALA A 141 1.08 6.93 4.61
CA ALA A 141 0.69 6.32 3.35
C ALA A 141 -0.72 6.73 2.90
N TYR A 142 -1.62 7.07 3.82
CA TYR A 142 -2.93 7.60 3.44
C TYR A 142 -2.88 8.95 2.73
N SER A 143 -1.78 9.70 2.85
CA SER A 143 -1.58 10.93 2.07
C SER A 143 -1.57 10.68 0.55
N THR A 144 -1.24 9.46 0.12
CA THR A 144 -1.31 9.09 -1.30
C THR A 144 -2.71 9.25 -1.88
N VAL A 145 -3.75 9.00 -1.09
CA VAL A 145 -5.15 9.18 -1.51
C VAL A 145 -5.44 10.65 -1.80
N ILE A 146 -4.95 11.56 -0.96
CA ILE A 146 -5.10 13.00 -1.16
C ILE A 146 -4.38 13.43 -2.43
N PHE A 147 -3.09 13.07 -2.57
CA PHE A 147 -2.29 13.45 -3.75
C PHE A 147 -2.85 12.85 -5.05
N SER A 148 -3.26 11.57 -5.04
CA SER A 148 -3.86 10.97 -6.24
C SER A 148 -5.15 11.66 -6.64
N SER A 149 -6.01 12.02 -5.69
CA SER A 149 -7.24 12.77 -5.97
C SER A 149 -6.96 14.16 -6.51
N LEU A 150 -5.98 14.88 -5.95
CA LEU A 150 -5.56 16.19 -6.45
C LEU A 150 -5.00 16.11 -7.88
N PHE A 151 -4.19 15.10 -8.17
CA PHE A 151 -3.67 14.87 -9.52
C PHE A 151 -4.77 14.44 -10.49
N GLY A 152 -5.73 13.59 -10.07
CA GLY A 152 -6.89 13.22 -10.87
C GLY A 152 -7.69 14.47 -11.31
N MET A 153 -7.94 15.39 -10.38
CA MET A 153 -8.60 16.66 -10.69
C MET A 153 -7.76 17.56 -11.61
N ALA A 154 -6.45 17.68 -11.33
CA ALA A 154 -5.59 18.62 -12.05
C ALA A 154 -5.27 18.19 -13.49
N PHE A 155 -5.05 16.88 -13.73
CA PHE A 155 -4.57 16.36 -15.02
C PHE A 155 -5.66 15.69 -15.85
N TRP A 156 -6.68 15.12 -15.21
CA TRP A 156 -7.78 14.40 -15.89
C TRP A 156 -9.12 15.10 -15.78
N GLY A 157 -9.19 16.23 -15.06
CA GLY A 157 -10.43 16.97 -14.88
C GLY A 157 -11.49 16.19 -14.09
N GLU A 158 -11.09 15.24 -13.26
CA GLU A 158 -12.00 14.48 -12.43
C GLU A 158 -12.72 15.40 -11.46
N VAL A 159 -14.04 15.27 -11.36
CA VAL A 159 -14.85 16.01 -10.42
C VAL A 159 -15.24 15.08 -9.28
N LEU A 160 -14.67 15.33 -8.11
CA LEU A 160 -15.01 14.59 -6.89
C LEU A 160 -16.32 15.17 -6.33
N ASP A 161 -17.29 14.31 -6.12
CA ASP A 161 -18.52 14.68 -5.45
C ASP A 161 -18.33 14.80 -3.92
N ALA A 162 -19.32 15.32 -3.22
CA ALA A 162 -19.26 15.52 -1.78
C ALA A 162 -19.05 14.21 -1.01
N SER A 163 -19.54 13.07 -1.54
CA SER A 163 -19.35 11.76 -0.90
C SER A 163 -17.91 11.27 -1.00
N ALA A 164 -17.22 11.55 -2.11
CA ALA A 164 -15.79 11.22 -2.27
C ALA A 164 -14.92 12.05 -1.31
N TRP A 165 -15.20 13.34 -1.14
CA TRP A 165 -14.51 14.17 -0.15
C TRP A 165 -14.73 13.71 1.29
N ALA A 166 -15.97 13.32 1.63
CA ALA A 166 -16.28 12.74 2.93
C ALA A 166 -15.51 11.41 3.16
N ALA A 167 -15.44 10.56 2.14
CA ALA A 167 -14.70 9.30 2.19
C ALA A 167 -13.19 9.51 2.41
N ILE A 168 -12.58 10.45 1.68
CA ILE A 168 -11.18 10.84 1.86
C ILE A 168 -10.95 11.35 3.28
N GLY A 169 -11.85 12.21 3.79
CA GLY A 169 -11.81 12.70 5.16
C GLY A 169 -11.83 11.57 6.20
N LEU A 170 -12.72 10.58 6.03
CA LEU A 170 -12.80 9.40 6.91
C LEU A 170 -11.51 8.56 6.87
N ILE A 171 -10.93 8.34 5.70
CA ILE A 171 -9.67 7.59 5.54
C ILE A 171 -8.53 8.31 6.29
N VAL A 172 -8.40 9.61 6.10
CA VAL A 172 -7.36 10.42 6.77
C VAL A 172 -7.56 10.43 8.29
N LEU A 173 -8.78 10.65 8.75
CA LEU A 173 -9.11 10.62 10.19
C LEU A 173 -8.82 9.25 10.79
N SER A 174 -9.13 8.17 10.09
CA SER A 174 -8.80 6.80 10.49
C SER A 174 -7.29 6.63 10.70
N GLY A 175 -6.47 7.11 9.76
CA GLY A 175 -5.01 7.06 9.86
C GLY A 175 -4.48 7.85 11.06
N ILE A 176 -4.99 9.06 11.28
CA ILE A 176 -4.63 9.89 12.44
C ILE A 176 -5.04 9.22 13.75
N ALA A 177 -6.27 8.70 13.83
CA ALA A 177 -6.77 8.00 15.00
C ALA A 177 -5.94 6.75 15.31
N ALA A 178 -5.60 5.94 14.30
CA ALA A 178 -4.76 4.76 14.46
C ALA A 178 -3.39 5.11 15.05
N THR A 179 -2.76 6.20 14.59
CA THR A 179 -1.47 6.64 15.14
C THR A 179 -1.59 7.19 16.56
N HIS A 180 -2.65 7.91 16.86
CA HIS A 180 -2.89 8.46 18.20
C HIS A 180 -3.07 7.33 19.23
N PHE A 181 -3.95 6.37 18.93
CA PHE A 181 -4.19 5.23 19.83
C PHE A 181 -3.00 4.28 19.95
N SER A 182 -2.13 4.23 18.93
CA SER A 182 -0.89 3.46 18.97
C SER A 182 0.19 4.11 19.85
N ARG A 183 0.24 5.45 19.93
CA ARG A 183 1.20 6.18 20.79
C ARG A 183 0.87 6.09 22.28
N ALA A 184 -0.36 5.86 22.61
CA ALA A 184 -0.85 5.76 23.99
C ALA A 184 -0.55 4.38 24.64
N SER A 185 0.28 3.53 24.02
CA SER A 185 0.78 2.31 24.62
C SER A 185 2.15 2.58 25.26
N PRO A 186 2.33 2.34 26.58
CA PRO A 186 3.62 2.39 27.22
C PRO A 186 4.53 1.27 26.71
#